data_e25be497ab5d2820387c5375b8be3a1e
#
_entry.id   e25be497ab5d2820387c5375b8be3a1e
#
_cell.length_a   1.000
_cell.length_b   1.000
_cell.length_c   1.000
_cell.angle_alpha   90.00
_cell.angle_beta   90.00
_cell.angle_gamma   90.00
#
_symmetry.space_group_name_H-M   'P 1'
#
loop_
_entity.id
_entity.type
_entity.pdbx_description
1 polymer ?
#
loop_
_entity_poly.entity_id
_entity_poly.type
_entity_poly.pdbx_seq_one_letter_code
_entity_poly.pdbx_strand_id
1 'polypeptide(L)'
;MSNRRSFVKMAAGATLGGFATPRMRLAAVGDMVRAGDGDPRPPRAIAQDEAYWEVIQRAYTQDSGFINLESGFFSPAADSVVDAQVHNLRMINGIPSFYMRRRMAKERVELKRSIGTFADIDPEEFTVVRNTTEALNAVIHGIPLEPGEEILYSSREYPSMQEAAEQRARRFGTVNRVIDLPWLPESQQEIVDAYAAAMTPQTRYILASHMIFLTGQVLPIREICNMAHARGVEVIVDGAHSFAHVDLTIPQLGCDYYGTSLHKWLGAPLGTGLLWMKREHIAKVWPLFGDHRAQDGDIQKFHHIGTHPQGTDQAIVDAIRFHEAIGGARKEERLRYLKNYWVEQVIDVAGVHINTPLGDEQSCAIANVLVDGMTPAELVDALWDQHRIFTVAVEQGARIAPNVFSRLSDLDALVGGLKDA
;
A
#
# COMPACT_ATOMS: atom_id res chain seq x y z
N MET A 1 14.91 -27.67 41.81
CA MET A 1 14.12 -26.51 42.31
C MET A 1 14.81 -25.24 41.83
N SER A 2 14.42 -24.75 40.67
CA SER A 2 15.01 -23.55 40.06
C SER A 2 14.37 -22.30 40.67
N ASN A 3 15.23 -21.39 41.06
CA ASN A 3 14.99 -20.30 42.00
C ASN A 3 14.19 -19.14 41.35
N ARG A 4 12.93 -18.98 41.73
CA ARG A 4 12.03 -17.87 41.31
C ARG A 4 12.65 -16.46 41.49
N ARG A 5 13.67 -16.32 42.32
CA ARG A 5 14.37 -15.04 42.56
C ARG A 5 15.30 -14.63 41.43
N SER A 6 15.79 -15.57 40.60
CA SER A 6 16.65 -15.24 39.44
C SER A 6 15.86 -14.69 38.26
N PHE A 7 14.60 -15.09 38.10
CA PHE A 7 13.74 -14.60 37.00
C PHE A 7 13.32 -13.13 37.23
N VAL A 8 13.05 -12.76 38.48
CA VAL A 8 12.65 -11.36 38.81
C VAL A 8 13.84 -10.39 38.71
N LYS A 9 15.07 -10.84 38.90
CA LYS A 9 16.26 -9.99 38.76
C LYS A 9 16.70 -9.77 37.30
N MET A 10 16.37 -10.69 36.38
CA MET A 10 16.64 -10.51 34.95
C MET A 10 15.61 -9.57 34.29
N ALA A 11 14.39 -9.49 34.83
CA ALA A 11 13.35 -8.54 34.34
C ALA A 11 13.58 -7.09 34.82
N ALA A 12 14.44 -6.86 35.82
CA ALA A 12 14.73 -5.52 36.34
C ALA A 12 15.99 -4.86 35.73
N GLY A 13 16.69 -5.56 34.83
CA GLY A 13 17.94 -5.10 34.22
C GLY A 13 17.81 -4.67 32.75
N ALA A 14 16.64 -4.78 32.15
CA ALA A 14 16.37 -4.12 30.84
C ALA A 14 16.20 -2.63 31.12
N THR A 15 17.26 -1.87 30.93
CA THR A 15 17.20 -0.41 30.83
C THR A 15 16.10 -0.09 29.81
N LEU A 16 15.02 0.52 30.29
CA LEU A 16 14.02 1.19 29.51
C LEU A 16 14.73 2.27 28.67
N GLY A 17 15.19 1.90 27.49
CA GLY A 17 15.41 2.87 26.43
C GLY A 17 14.11 3.65 26.31
N GLY A 18 14.18 4.96 26.48
CA GLY A 18 13.07 5.84 26.76
C GLY A 18 11.93 5.71 25.75
N PHE A 19 10.96 4.86 26.09
CA PHE A 19 9.67 4.89 25.43
C PHE A 19 9.01 6.20 25.80
N ALA A 20 8.89 7.10 24.83
CA ALA A 20 8.11 8.31 24.99
C ALA A 20 6.70 7.95 25.50
N THR A 21 6.21 8.69 26.49
CA THR A 21 4.87 8.45 27.04
C THR A 21 3.81 8.74 25.97
N PRO A 22 2.60 8.13 26.03
CA PRO A 22 1.52 8.42 25.10
C PRO A 22 1.23 9.92 24.93
N ARG A 23 1.45 10.75 25.96
CA ARG A 23 1.34 12.20 25.90
C ARG A 23 2.41 12.86 25.03
N MET A 24 3.65 12.36 25.00
CA MET A 24 4.71 12.91 24.16
C MET A 24 4.48 12.57 22.68
N ARG A 25 3.84 11.43 22.38
CA ARG A 25 3.54 10.99 21.01
C ARG A 25 2.35 11.75 20.40
N LEU A 26 1.32 12.04 21.20
CA LEU A 26 0.24 12.97 20.82
C LEU A 26 0.76 14.40 20.59
N ALA A 27 1.77 14.83 21.35
CA ALA A 27 2.42 16.12 21.14
C ALA A 27 3.16 16.16 19.78
N ALA A 28 3.83 15.07 19.38
CA ALA A 28 4.52 15.02 18.08
C ALA A 28 3.54 15.18 16.89
N VAL A 29 2.38 14.54 16.91
CA VAL A 29 1.33 14.76 15.90
C VAL A 29 0.83 16.20 15.92
N GLY A 30 0.65 16.79 17.11
CA GLY A 30 0.28 18.20 17.27
C GLY A 30 1.36 19.16 16.77
N ASP A 31 2.64 18.81 16.89
CA ASP A 31 3.75 19.59 16.35
C ASP A 31 3.81 19.49 14.81
N MET A 32 3.53 18.31 14.25
CA MET A 32 3.40 18.10 12.80
C MET A 32 2.25 18.93 12.21
N VAL A 33 1.08 18.91 12.84
CA VAL A 33 -0.08 19.72 12.42
C VAL A 33 0.30 21.18 12.45
N ARG A 34 0.94 21.67 13.52
CA ARG A 34 1.39 23.07 13.63
C ARG A 34 2.45 23.43 12.59
N ALA A 35 3.37 22.53 12.28
CA ALA A 35 4.39 22.75 11.26
C ALA A 35 3.81 22.76 9.83
N GLY A 36 2.70 22.03 9.61
CA GLY A 36 2.00 21.97 8.33
C GLY A 36 0.93 23.03 8.13
N ASP A 37 0.28 23.47 9.21
CA ASP A 37 -0.77 24.49 9.16
C ASP A 37 -0.18 25.86 8.82
N GLY A 38 -0.54 26.36 7.63
CA GLY A 38 -0.16 27.69 7.17
C GLY A 38 1.22 27.82 6.53
N ASP A 39 1.96 26.73 6.28
CA ASP A 39 3.17 26.81 5.46
C ASP A 39 2.79 27.08 4.00
N PRO A 40 3.10 28.27 3.46
CA PRO A 40 2.69 28.67 2.12
C PRO A 40 3.58 28.08 1.01
N ARG A 41 4.63 27.35 1.38
CA ARG A 41 5.56 26.78 0.39
C ARG A 41 4.88 25.67 -0.41
N PRO A 42 5.20 25.55 -1.71
CA PRO A 42 4.69 24.43 -2.50
C PRO A 42 5.23 23.09 -1.98
N PRO A 43 4.47 21.97 -2.11
CA PRO A 43 4.87 20.65 -1.64
C PRO A 43 6.28 20.23 -2.05
N ARG A 44 6.69 20.52 -3.30
CA ARG A 44 8.03 20.22 -3.83
C ARG A 44 9.16 20.95 -3.08
N ALA A 45 8.94 22.16 -2.60
CA ALA A 45 9.94 22.88 -1.80
C ALA A 45 10.02 22.29 -0.37
N ILE A 46 8.89 21.89 0.21
CA ILE A 46 8.86 21.23 1.52
C ILE A 46 9.50 19.84 1.44
N ALA A 47 9.38 19.13 0.31
CA ALA A 47 9.96 17.80 0.11
C ALA A 47 11.48 17.76 0.37
N GLN A 48 12.17 18.87 0.19
CA GLN A 48 13.64 19.02 0.37
C GLN A 48 14.04 19.60 1.73
N ASP A 49 13.08 19.97 2.57
CA ASP A 49 13.33 20.57 3.89
C ASP A 49 13.55 19.49 4.96
N GLU A 50 14.79 19.05 5.15
CA GLU A 50 15.10 17.99 6.12
C GLU A 50 14.68 18.35 7.55
N ALA A 51 14.67 19.62 7.95
CA ALA A 51 14.21 20.02 9.28
C ALA A 51 12.71 19.77 9.47
N TYR A 52 11.91 19.94 8.42
CA TYR A 52 10.48 19.58 8.42
C TYR A 52 10.32 18.05 8.56
N TRP A 53 11.04 17.26 7.74
CA TRP A 53 10.90 15.82 7.73
C TRP A 53 11.49 15.13 8.96
N GLU A 54 12.48 15.73 9.62
CA GLU A 54 13.00 15.21 10.90
C GLU A 54 11.94 15.12 11.99
N VAL A 55 10.95 16.02 12.01
CA VAL A 55 9.81 15.97 12.93
C VAL A 55 8.96 14.73 12.64
N ILE A 56 8.71 14.43 11.36
CA ILE A 56 7.95 13.24 10.93
C ILE A 56 8.72 11.96 11.21
N GLN A 57 10.03 11.92 10.93
CA GLN A 57 10.89 10.77 11.20
C GLN A 57 10.87 10.37 12.67
N ARG A 58 10.85 11.33 13.60
CA ARG A 58 10.78 11.09 15.05
C ARG A 58 9.47 10.45 15.51
N ALA A 59 8.42 10.46 14.69
CA ALA A 59 7.15 9.80 15.00
C ALA A 59 7.18 8.29 14.74
N TYR A 60 8.31 7.75 14.26
CA TYR A 60 8.47 6.33 13.99
C TYR A 60 9.57 5.74 14.86
N THR A 61 9.27 4.65 15.58
CA THR A 61 10.28 3.83 16.23
C THR A 61 10.76 2.76 15.25
N GLN A 62 12.04 2.84 14.86
CA GLN A 62 12.68 1.88 13.97
C GLN A 62 13.83 1.17 14.70
N ASP A 63 14.15 -0.05 14.25
CA ASP A 63 15.36 -0.75 14.67
C ASP A 63 16.58 -0.01 14.11
N SER A 64 17.55 0.29 14.96
CA SER A 64 18.78 0.98 14.56
C SER A 64 19.88 0.04 14.03
N GLY A 65 19.63 -1.26 13.99
CA GLY A 65 20.59 -2.28 13.55
C GLY A 65 20.71 -2.41 12.04
N PHE A 66 19.80 -1.77 11.28
CA PHE A 66 19.79 -1.79 9.82
C PHE A 66 19.06 -0.59 9.23
N ILE A 67 19.29 -0.32 7.95
CA ILE A 67 18.61 0.68 7.14
C ILE A 67 17.45 0.00 6.42
N ASN A 68 16.21 0.43 6.68
CA ASN A 68 15.03 -0.13 6.02
C ASN A 68 14.69 0.68 4.76
N LEU A 69 14.94 0.12 3.58
CA LEU A 69 14.53 0.66 2.29
C LEU A 69 13.51 -0.25 1.57
N GLU A 70 12.73 -1.02 2.36
CA GLU A 70 11.65 -1.87 1.86
C GLU A 70 10.34 -1.59 2.59
N SER A 71 9.66 -0.52 2.16
CA SER A 71 8.30 -0.17 2.62
C SER A 71 7.20 -0.61 1.65
N GLY A 72 7.57 -1.31 0.58
CA GLY A 72 6.63 -1.73 -0.46
C GLY A 72 5.71 -2.86 -0.02
N PHE A 73 6.21 -3.90 0.67
CA PHE A 73 5.34 -4.97 1.17
C PHE A 73 4.71 -4.61 2.52
N PHE A 74 5.52 -4.11 3.44
CA PHE A 74 5.10 -3.78 4.80
C PHE A 74 5.78 -2.49 5.23
N SER A 75 5.01 -1.54 5.73
CA SER A 75 5.55 -0.28 6.24
C SER A 75 5.38 -0.20 7.76
N PRO A 76 6.36 0.30 8.50
CA PRO A 76 6.14 0.69 9.88
C PRO A 76 4.96 1.66 9.99
N ALA A 77 4.11 1.44 10.98
CA ALA A 77 3.12 2.43 11.39
C ALA A 77 3.77 3.48 12.31
N ALA A 78 3.27 4.70 12.27
CA ALA A 78 3.69 5.72 13.23
C ALA A 78 3.37 5.28 14.67
N ASP A 79 4.18 5.69 15.64
CA ASP A 79 4.04 5.32 17.05
C ASP A 79 2.64 5.63 17.61
N SER A 80 2.02 6.75 17.18
CA SER A 80 0.65 7.11 17.57
C SER A 80 -0.39 6.10 17.10
N VAL A 81 -0.20 5.50 15.93
CA VAL A 81 -1.08 4.45 15.38
C VAL A 81 -0.92 3.14 16.15
N VAL A 82 0.32 2.77 16.47
CA VAL A 82 0.62 1.59 17.29
C VAL A 82 0.04 1.73 18.70
N ASP A 83 0.18 2.91 19.32
CA ASP A 83 -0.39 3.18 20.64
C ASP A 83 -1.92 3.12 20.64
N ALA A 84 -2.57 3.64 19.58
CA ALA A 84 -4.02 3.55 19.41
C ALA A 84 -4.47 2.08 19.27
N GLN A 85 -3.78 1.29 18.47
CA GLN A 85 -4.06 -0.14 18.32
C GLN A 85 -3.95 -0.88 19.66
N VAL A 86 -2.85 -0.67 20.41
CA VAL A 86 -2.64 -1.30 21.72
C VAL A 86 -3.72 -0.86 22.72
N HIS A 87 -4.07 0.44 22.75
CA HIS A 87 -5.15 0.96 23.57
C HIS A 87 -6.49 0.27 23.26
N ASN A 88 -6.86 0.21 21.99
CA ASN A 88 -8.11 -0.41 21.54
C ASN A 88 -8.18 -1.90 21.89
N LEU A 89 -7.07 -2.64 21.69
CA LEU A 89 -6.98 -4.05 22.06
C LEU A 89 -7.20 -4.25 23.56
N ARG A 90 -6.57 -3.45 24.41
CA ARG A 90 -6.74 -3.53 25.87
C ARG A 90 -8.14 -3.18 26.31
N MET A 91 -8.73 -2.12 25.75
CA MET A 91 -10.10 -1.69 26.04
C MET A 91 -11.11 -2.78 25.67
N ILE A 92 -11.01 -3.33 24.45
CA ILE A 92 -11.91 -4.40 23.97
C ILE A 92 -11.74 -5.65 24.81
N ASN A 93 -10.49 -6.05 25.16
CA ASN A 93 -10.22 -7.22 25.99
C ASN A 93 -10.84 -7.12 27.39
N GLY A 94 -11.01 -5.91 27.92
CA GLY A 94 -11.70 -5.71 29.21
C GLY A 94 -13.23 -5.97 29.16
N ILE A 95 -13.86 -5.84 27.99
CA ILE A 95 -15.32 -5.93 27.84
C ILE A 95 -15.73 -6.63 26.51
N PRO A 96 -15.12 -7.77 26.10
CA PRO A 96 -15.21 -8.24 24.72
C PRO A 96 -16.65 -8.49 24.24
N SER A 97 -17.43 -9.26 24.98
CA SER A 97 -18.82 -9.56 24.61
C SER A 97 -19.70 -8.31 24.60
N PHE A 98 -19.54 -7.43 25.58
CA PHE A 98 -20.29 -6.18 25.64
C PHE A 98 -19.92 -5.26 24.46
N TYR A 99 -18.62 -5.11 24.18
CA TYR A 99 -18.14 -4.32 23.07
C TYR A 99 -18.70 -4.81 21.74
N MET A 100 -18.51 -6.09 21.43
CA MET A 100 -18.95 -6.69 20.16
C MET A 100 -20.48 -6.65 19.97
N ARG A 101 -21.26 -6.66 21.05
CA ARG A 101 -22.74 -6.69 20.99
C ARG A 101 -23.39 -5.32 21.10
N ARG A 102 -22.72 -4.32 21.68
CA ARG A 102 -23.34 -3.03 22.04
C ARG A 102 -22.62 -1.80 21.50
N ARG A 103 -21.31 -1.88 21.23
CA ARG A 103 -20.52 -0.71 20.84
C ARG A 103 -19.98 -0.79 19.40
N MET A 104 -19.53 -1.95 18.98
CA MET A 104 -18.84 -2.18 17.72
C MET A 104 -19.57 -1.57 16.50
N ALA A 105 -20.89 -1.80 16.39
CA ALA A 105 -21.66 -1.32 15.24
C ALA A 105 -21.61 0.21 15.09
N LYS A 106 -21.69 0.95 16.21
CA LYS A 106 -21.62 2.42 16.21
C LYS A 106 -20.21 2.90 15.83
N GLU A 107 -19.19 2.29 16.42
CA GLU A 107 -17.80 2.68 16.16
C GLU A 107 -17.37 2.35 14.73
N ARG A 108 -17.91 1.29 14.14
CA ARG A 108 -17.73 0.96 12.72
C ARG A 108 -18.32 2.03 11.79
N VAL A 109 -19.47 2.61 12.12
CA VAL A 109 -20.03 3.72 11.34
C VAL A 109 -19.08 4.93 11.32
N GLU A 110 -18.46 5.26 12.45
CA GLU A 110 -17.49 6.36 12.53
C GLU A 110 -16.21 6.03 11.73
N LEU A 111 -15.72 4.80 11.83
CA LEU A 111 -14.59 4.31 11.04
C LEU A 111 -14.87 4.44 9.54
N LYS A 112 -16.03 3.94 9.08
CA LYS A 112 -16.44 4.04 7.68
C LYS A 112 -16.56 5.48 7.22
N ARG A 113 -17.11 6.37 8.05
CA ARG A 113 -17.19 7.80 7.73
C ARG A 113 -15.79 8.41 7.53
N SER A 114 -14.84 8.10 8.42
CA SER A 114 -13.47 8.61 8.32
C SER A 114 -12.76 8.13 7.05
N ILE A 115 -12.88 6.84 6.72
CA ILE A 115 -12.32 6.27 5.49
C ILE A 115 -13.01 6.88 4.26
N GLY A 116 -14.34 6.98 4.26
CA GLY A 116 -15.11 7.53 3.15
C GLY A 116 -14.74 8.97 2.84
N THR A 117 -14.59 9.80 3.88
CA THR A 117 -14.13 11.19 3.72
C THR A 117 -12.71 11.26 3.17
N PHE A 118 -11.79 10.43 3.69
CA PHE A 118 -10.39 10.41 3.26
C PHE A 118 -10.22 9.96 1.80
N ALA A 119 -10.94 8.93 1.38
CA ALA A 119 -10.84 8.35 0.04
C ALA A 119 -11.82 8.95 -0.99
N ASP A 120 -12.70 9.88 -0.55
CA ASP A 120 -13.78 10.51 -1.32
C ASP A 120 -14.77 9.48 -1.90
N ILE A 121 -15.21 8.53 -1.06
CA ILE A 121 -16.12 7.44 -1.45
C ILE A 121 -17.31 7.32 -0.50
N ASP A 122 -18.45 6.83 -1.03
CA ASP A 122 -19.64 6.57 -0.22
C ASP A 122 -19.38 5.41 0.76
N PRO A 123 -19.67 5.56 2.06
CA PRO A 123 -19.59 4.46 3.03
C PRO A 123 -20.35 3.19 2.64
N GLU A 124 -21.36 3.29 1.80
CA GLU A 124 -22.14 2.13 1.33
C GLU A 124 -21.54 1.44 0.08
N GLU A 125 -20.38 1.90 -0.42
CA GLU A 125 -19.69 1.34 -1.57
C GLU A 125 -18.38 0.64 -1.21
N PHE A 126 -18.00 0.62 0.07
CA PHE A 126 -16.78 -0.05 0.50
C PHE A 126 -16.91 -0.80 1.80
N THR A 127 -15.98 -1.70 2.02
CA THR A 127 -15.79 -2.38 3.30
C THR A 127 -14.33 -2.52 3.66
N VAL A 128 -14.05 -2.60 4.98
CA VAL A 128 -12.72 -2.94 5.49
C VAL A 128 -12.51 -4.45 5.36
N VAL A 129 -11.37 -4.81 4.82
CA VAL A 129 -10.86 -6.18 4.65
C VAL A 129 -9.44 -6.27 5.22
N ARG A 130 -8.82 -7.44 5.17
CA ARG A 130 -7.46 -7.62 5.74
C ARG A 130 -6.34 -7.06 4.88
N ASN A 131 -6.50 -7.08 3.56
CA ASN A 131 -5.49 -6.64 2.58
C ASN A 131 -6.05 -6.63 1.16
N THR A 132 -5.25 -6.21 0.19
CA THR A 132 -5.57 -6.24 -1.24
C THR A 132 -5.88 -7.64 -1.74
N THR A 133 -5.16 -8.66 -1.26
CA THR A 133 -5.36 -10.05 -1.70
C THR A 133 -6.78 -10.51 -1.38
N GLU A 134 -7.29 -10.26 -0.18
CA GLU A 134 -8.68 -10.56 0.16
C GLU A 134 -9.67 -9.74 -0.67
N ALA A 135 -9.42 -8.41 -0.79
CA ALA A 135 -10.28 -7.51 -1.55
C ALA A 135 -10.48 -7.97 -2.99
N LEU A 136 -9.37 -8.16 -3.70
CA LEU A 136 -9.41 -8.48 -5.13
C LEU A 136 -9.75 -9.95 -5.42
N ASN A 137 -9.41 -10.89 -4.53
CA ASN A 137 -9.91 -12.26 -4.65
C ASN A 137 -11.44 -12.30 -4.54
N ALA A 138 -12.05 -11.48 -3.65
CA ALA A 138 -13.50 -11.38 -3.57
C ALA A 138 -14.12 -10.90 -4.89
N VAL A 139 -13.48 -9.93 -5.55
CA VAL A 139 -13.92 -9.46 -6.87
C VAL A 139 -13.67 -10.52 -7.95
N ILE A 140 -12.42 -10.96 -8.13
CA ILE A 140 -12.01 -11.88 -9.19
C ILE A 140 -12.84 -13.19 -9.16
N HIS A 141 -13.12 -13.73 -7.99
CA HIS A 141 -13.95 -14.94 -7.86
C HIS A 141 -15.45 -14.67 -7.89
N GLY A 142 -15.88 -13.46 -7.51
CA GLY A 142 -17.29 -13.11 -7.35
C GLY A 142 -17.96 -12.51 -8.59
N ILE A 143 -17.22 -11.94 -9.55
CA ILE A 143 -17.78 -11.32 -10.76
C ILE A 143 -18.51 -12.34 -11.64
N PRO A 144 -19.59 -11.95 -12.34
CA PRO A 144 -20.26 -12.82 -13.31
C PRO A 144 -19.43 -12.91 -14.60
N LEU A 145 -18.66 -13.97 -14.74
CA LEU A 145 -17.82 -14.26 -15.90
C LEU A 145 -18.06 -15.70 -16.34
N GLU A 146 -18.50 -15.89 -17.56
CA GLU A 146 -18.89 -17.19 -18.11
C GLU A 146 -17.69 -17.94 -18.73
N PRO A 147 -17.78 -19.26 -18.93
CA PRO A 147 -16.73 -20.02 -19.62
C PRO A 147 -16.39 -19.41 -20.99
N GLY A 148 -15.12 -19.23 -21.25
CA GLY A 148 -14.60 -18.62 -22.49
C GLY A 148 -14.54 -17.07 -22.48
N GLU A 149 -15.14 -16.42 -21.50
CA GLU A 149 -14.97 -14.96 -21.31
C GLU A 149 -13.62 -14.67 -20.67
N GLU A 150 -13.09 -13.46 -20.92
CA GLU A 150 -11.70 -13.12 -20.61
C GLU A 150 -11.55 -12.08 -19.50
N ILE A 151 -10.52 -12.30 -18.64
CA ILE A 151 -9.87 -11.25 -17.84
C ILE A 151 -8.54 -10.92 -18.52
N LEU A 152 -8.35 -9.66 -18.88
CA LEU A 152 -7.12 -9.13 -19.46
C LEU A 152 -6.27 -8.48 -18.36
N TYR A 153 -4.99 -8.86 -18.28
CA TYR A 153 -4.07 -8.26 -17.32
C TYR A 153 -2.60 -8.34 -17.79
N SER A 154 -1.73 -7.57 -17.14
CA SER A 154 -0.30 -7.57 -17.42
C SER A 154 0.42 -8.72 -16.73
N SER A 155 1.46 -9.28 -17.36
CA SER A 155 2.39 -10.24 -16.74
C SER A 155 3.06 -9.71 -15.47
N ARG A 156 3.00 -8.37 -15.23
CA ARG A 156 3.54 -7.70 -14.05
C ARG A 156 2.52 -7.43 -12.94
N GLU A 157 1.32 -7.98 -13.06
CA GLU A 157 0.39 -7.95 -11.93
C GLU A 157 0.96 -8.71 -10.73
N TYR A 158 0.55 -8.32 -9.53
CA TYR A 158 1.01 -9.01 -8.33
C TYR A 158 0.66 -10.51 -8.37
N PRO A 159 1.59 -11.43 -8.05
CA PRO A 159 1.38 -12.87 -8.24
C PRO A 159 0.09 -13.41 -7.65
N SER A 160 -0.33 -12.95 -6.46
CA SER A 160 -1.60 -13.40 -5.86
C SER A 160 -2.84 -13.04 -6.70
N MET A 161 -2.76 -12.01 -7.53
CA MET A 161 -3.86 -11.63 -8.44
C MET A 161 -3.86 -12.49 -9.69
N GLN A 162 -2.67 -12.78 -10.23
CA GLN A 162 -2.51 -13.73 -11.34
C GLN A 162 -2.99 -15.12 -10.91
N GLU A 163 -2.59 -15.59 -9.73
CA GLU A 163 -3.01 -16.89 -9.17
C GLU A 163 -4.51 -16.96 -8.92
N ALA A 164 -5.15 -15.86 -8.49
CA ALA A 164 -6.60 -15.79 -8.32
C ALA A 164 -7.32 -15.93 -9.67
N ALA A 165 -6.85 -15.23 -10.71
CA ALA A 165 -7.38 -15.34 -12.06
C ALA A 165 -7.15 -16.75 -12.64
N GLU A 166 -5.98 -17.35 -12.44
CA GLU A 166 -5.68 -18.72 -12.83
C GLU A 166 -6.56 -19.74 -12.11
N GLN A 167 -6.75 -19.58 -10.80
CA GLN A 167 -7.64 -20.46 -10.05
C GLN A 167 -9.07 -20.39 -10.59
N ARG A 168 -9.55 -19.17 -10.93
CA ARG A 168 -10.85 -18.99 -11.54
C ARG A 168 -10.95 -19.69 -12.91
N ALA A 169 -9.96 -19.48 -13.76
CA ALA A 169 -9.90 -20.11 -15.08
C ALA A 169 -10.00 -21.66 -14.97
N ARG A 170 -9.22 -22.25 -14.09
CA ARG A 170 -9.23 -23.72 -13.84
C ARG A 170 -10.55 -24.23 -13.29
N ARG A 171 -11.27 -23.44 -12.47
CA ARG A 171 -12.53 -23.86 -11.84
C ARG A 171 -13.74 -23.66 -12.74
N PHE A 172 -13.75 -22.61 -13.55
CA PHE A 172 -14.95 -22.14 -14.24
C PHE A 172 -14.78 -22.01 -15.75
N GLY A 173 -13.59 -22.32 -16.31
CA GLY A 173 -13.34 -22.30 -17.74
C GLY A 173 -13.25 -20.89 -18.34
N THR A 174 -13.02 -19.87 -17.52
CA THR A 174 -12.71 -18.51 -18.00
C THR A 174 -11.31 -18.45 -18.61
N VAL A 175 -10.99 -17.40 -19.35
CA VAL A 175 -9.72 -17.25 -20.04
C VAL A 175 -8.91 -16.10 -19.47
N ASN A 176 -7.63 -16.34 -19.19
CA ASN A 176 -6.69 -15.30 -18.81
C ASN A 176 -5.96 -14.83 -20.07
N ARG A 177 -6.14 -13.55 -20.40
CA ARG A 177 -5.38 -12.90 -21.46
C ARG A 177 -4.29 -12.06 -20.85
N VAL A 178 -3.05 -12.49 -21.02
CA VAL A 178 -1.87 -11.85 -20.41
C VAL A 178 -1.13 -11.04 -21.46
N ILE A 179 -0.74 -9.82 -21.12
CA ILE A 179 0.07 -8.94 -21.96
C ILE A 179 1.36 -8.55 -21.25
N ASP A 180 2.39 -8.29 -22.04
CA ASP A 180 3.62 -7.67 -21.54
C ASP A 180 3.55 -6.16 -21.78
N LEU A 181 3.80 -5.39 -20.71
CA LEU A 181 3.94 -3.94 -20.80
C LEU A 181 5.42 -3.57 -20.94
N PRO A 182 5.76 -2.44 -21.59
CA PRO A 182 7.15 -1.97 -21.64
C PRO A 182 7.65 -1.64 -20.22
N TRP A 183 8.91 -1.99 -19.94
CA TRP A 183 9.55 -1.65 -18.65
C TRP A 183 9.73 -0.15 -18.50
N LEU A 184 10.16 0.50 -19.56
CA LEU A 184 10.39 1.93 -19.64
C LEU A 184 9.59 2.47 -20.84
N PRO A 185 8.27 2.74 -20.66
CA PRO A 185 7.43 3.23 -21.74
C PRO A 185 7.85 4.64 -22.18
N GLU A 186 7.78 4.90 -23.49
CA GLU A 186 8.03 6.24 -24.03
C GLU A 186 6.93 7.25 -23.63
N SER A 187 5.70 6.73 -23.40
CA SER A 187 4.55 7.55 -22.98
C SER A 187 3.51 6.71 -22.23
N GLN A 188 2.65 7.39 -21.49
CA GLN A 188 1.47 6.75 -20.87
C GLN A 188 0.50 6.18 -21.91
N GLN A 189 0.43 6.79 -23.10
CA GLN A 189 -0.42 6.32 -24.20
C GLN A 189 0.00 4.93 -24.71
N GLU A 190 1.29 4.62 -24.72
CA GLU A 190 1.79 3.29 -25.09
C GLU A 190 1.20 2.18 -24.22
N ILE A 191 1.02 2.44 -22.91
CA ILE A 191 0.39 1.52 -21.98
C ILE A 191 -1.10 1.33 -22.33
N VAL A 192 -1.83 2.42 -22.60
CA VAL A 192 -3.25 2.36 -22.98
C VAL A 192 -3.42 1.58 -24.27
N ASP A 193 -2.57 1.84 -25.26
CA ASP A 193 -2.60 1.18 -26.56
C ASP A 193 -2.31 -0.32 -26.47
N ALA A 194 -1.40 -0.72 -25.55
CA ALA A 194 -1.12 -2.14 -25.29
C ALA A 194 -2.37 -2.88 -24.77
N TYR A 195 -3.08 -2.31 -23.79
CA TYR A 195 -4.35 -2.86 -23.32
C TYR A 195 -5.40 -2.87 -24.44
N ALA A 196 -5.53 -1.76 -25.18
CA ALA A 196 -6.52 -1.62 -26.24
C ALA A 196 -6.33 -2.64 -27.38
N ALA A 197 -5.08 -2.91 -27.77
CA ALA A 197 -4.72 -3.87 -28.81
C ALA A 197 -4.96 -5.33 -28.39
N ALA A 198 -4.88 -5.62 -27.10
CA ALA A 198 -5.05 -6.97 -26.57
C ALA A 198 -6.52 -7.35 -26.31
N MET A 199 -7.44 -6.38 -26.23
CA MET A 199 -8.88 -6.65 -26.03
C MET A 199 -9.49 -7.42 -27.20
N THR A 200 -10.34 -8.39 -26.87
CA THR A 200 -11.13 -9.18 -27.83
C THR A 200 -12.64 -8.98 -27.57
N PRO A 201 -13.51 -9.49 -28.43
CA PRO A 201 -14.96 -9.49 -28.17
C PRO A 201 -15.35 -10.30 -26.92
N GLN A 202 -14.48 -11.16 -26.40
CA GLN A 202 -14.67 -11.98 -25.19
C GLN A 202 -14.18 -11.28 -23.92
N THR A 203 -13.38 -10.24 -24.02
CA THR A 203 -12.87 -9.49 -22.86
C THR A 203 -14.03 -8.82 -22.12
N ARG A 204 -14.16 -9.10 -20.82
CA ARG A 204 -15.17 -8.50 -19.93
C ARG A 204 -14.56 -7.65 -18.84
N TYR A 205 -13.37 -8.01 -18.39
CA TYR A 205 -12.68 -7.32 -17.32
C TYR A 205 -11.22 -7.06 -17.69
N ILE A 206 -10.72 -5.90 -17.26
CA ILE A 206 -9.29 -5.61 -17.17
C ILE A 206 -8.93 -5.58 -15.70
N LEU A 207 -7.87 -6.29 -15.32
CA LEU A 207 -7.22 -6.16 -14.02
C LEU A 207 -5.93 -5.36 -14.24
N ALA A 208 -5.77 -4.25 -13.54
CA ALA A 208 -4.60 -3.38 -13.69
C ALA A 208 -4.10 -2.88 -12.32
N SER A 209 -2.83 -3.08 -12.04
CA SER A 209 -2.16 -2.41 -10.93
C SER A 209 -2.02 -0.92 -11.23
N HIS A 210 -2.46 -0.04 -10.31
CA HIS A 210 -2.24 1.39 -10.49
C HIS A 210 -0.75 1.75 -10.38
N MET A 211 -0.02 1.04 -9.53
CA MET A 211 1.44 1.14 -9.45
C MET A 211 2.04 -0.26 -9.44
N ILE A 212 2.87 -0.57 -10.43
CA ILE A 212 3.54 -1.86 -10.58
C ILE A 212 4.50 -2.08 -9.40
N PHE A 213 4.32 -3.18 -8.69
CA PHE A 213 5.08 -3.48 -7.46
C PHE A 213 6.57 -3.75 -7.72
N LEU A 214 6.94 -4.14 -8.94
CA LEU A 214 8.33 -4.45 -9.34
C LEU A 214 9.16 -3.19 -9.53
N THR A 215 8.58 -2.17 -10.18
CA THR A 215 9.32 -1.01 -10.71
C THR A 215 8.84 0.31 -10.14
N GLY A 216 7.68 0.35 -9.48
CA GLY A 216 7.05 1.62 -9.10
C GLY A 216 6.42 2.38 -10.28
N GLN A 217 6.36 1.77 -11.47
CA GLN A 217 5.69 2.37 -12.63
C GLN A 217 4.22 2.63 -12.32
N VAL A 218 3.78 3.88 -12.49
CA VAL A 218 2.38 4.31 -12.35
C VAL A 218 1.68 4.16 -13.68
N LEU A 219 0.59 3.40 -13.72
CA LEU A 219 -0.21 3.20 -14.93
C LEU A 219 -1.31 4.26 -15.06
N PRO A 220 -1.66 4.69 -16.27
CA PRO A 220 -2.71 5.67 -16.56
C PRO A 220 -4.11 5.05 -16.42
N ILE A 221 -4.53 4.76 -15.18
CA ILE A 221 -5.76 4.01 -14.90
C ILE A 221 -7.00 4.71 -15.45
N ARG A 222 -7.09 6.04 -15.35
CA ARG A 222 -8.23 6.78 -15.88
C ARG A 222 -8.38 6.58 -17.39
N GLU A 223 -7.29 6.66 -18.12
CA GLU A 223 -7.25 6.49 -19.58
C GLU A 223 -7.56 5.04 -19.95
N ILE A 224 -7.05 4.07 -19.20
CA ILE A 224 -7.38 2.64 -19.36
C ILE A 224 -8.88 2.42 -19.09
N CYS A 225 -9.46 3.02 -18.04
CA CYS A 225 -10.89 2.93 -17.77
C CYS A 225 -11.73 3.53 -18.90
N ASN A 226 -11.38 4.72 -19.37
CA ASN A 226 -12.08 5.38 -20.47
C ASN A 226 -12.06 4.50 -21.75
N MET A 227 -10.92 3.94 -22.09
CA MET A 227 -10.73 3.04 -23.24
C MET A 227 -11.53 1.73 -23.08
N ALA A 228 -11.52 1.14 -21.90
CA ALA A 228 -12.23 -0.10 -21.59
C ALA A 228 -13.75 0.10 -21.61
N HIS A 229 -14.25 1.12 -20.92
CA HIS A 229 -15.67 1.46 -20.85
C HIS A 229 -16.28 1.77 -22.23
N ALA A 230 -15.53 2.41 -23.12
CA ALA A 230 -15.98 2.63 -24.50
C ALA A 230 -16.26 1.31 -25.27
N ARG A 231 -15.78 0.18 -24.75
CA ARG A 231 -15.98 -1.17 -25.30
C ARG A 231 -16.84 -2.07 -24.39
N GLY A 232 -17.44 -1.52 -23.34
CA GLY A 232 -18.29 -2.25 -22.39
C GLY A 232 -17.51 -3.19 -21.46
N VAL A 233 -16.21 -2.93 -21.22
CA VAL A 233 -15.32 -3.72 -20.35
C VAL A 233 -15.12 -2.99 -19.03
N GLU A 234 -15.26 -3.70 -17.91
CA GLU A 234 -15.08 -3.16 -16.56
C GLU A 234 -13.62 -3.27 -16.09
N VAL A 235 -13.20 -2.38 -15.20
CA VAL A 235 -11.82 -2.30 -14.75
C VAL A 235 -11.71 -2.54 -13.25
N ILE A 236 -10.91 -3.54 -12.90
CA ILE A 236 -10.52 -3.92 -11.53
C ILE A 236 -9.14 -3.31 -11.27
N VAL A 237 -9.00 -2.48 -10.24
CA VAL A 237 -7.73 -1.82 -9.93
C VAL A 237 -7.10 -2.36 -8.67
N ASP A 238 -5.86 -2.81 -8.79
CA ASP A 238 -4.97 -3.06 -7.64
C ASP A 238 -4.30 -1.75 -7.23
N GLY A 239 -4.81 -1.18 -6.13
CA GLY A 239 -4.32 0.06 -5.54
C GLY A 239 -3.32 -0.15 -4.40
N ALA A 240 -2.77 -1.36 -4.23
CA ALA A 240 -1.93 -1.71 -3.08
C ALA A 240 -0.74 -0.79 -2.88
N HIS A 241 -0.15 -0.26 -3.97
CA HIS A 241 1.00 0.62 -3.92
C HIS A 241 0.69 2.09 -4.21
N SER A 242 -0.52 2.43 -4.65
CA SER A 242 -0.87 3.82 -4.96
C SER A 242 -1.64 4.54 -3.84
N PHE A 243 -2.48 3.82 -3.09
CA PHE A 243 -3.30 4.40 -2.03
C PHE A 243 -2.44 5.04 -0.93
N ALA A 244 -2.66 6.33 -0.66
CA ALA A 244 -1.89 7.13 0.29
C ALA A 244 -0.36 7.22 0.00
N HIS A 245 0.06 6.79 -1.19
CA HIS A 245 1.40 6.95 -1.74
C HIS A 245 1.44 8.14 -2.70
N VAL A 246 0.49 8.18 -3.63
CA VAL A 246 0.22 9.32 -4.49
C VAL A 246 -1.05 10.04 -4.01
N ASP A 247 -1.13 11.35 -4.25
CA ASP A 247 -2.21 12.21 -3.79
C ASP A 247 -3.40 12.12 -4.76
N LEU A 248 -4.25 11.13 -4.54
CA LEU A 248 -5.43 10.87 -5.36
C LEU A 248 -6.59 10.36 -4.53
N THR A 249 -7.81 10.50 -5.05
CA THR A 249 -9.01 9.83 -4.56
C THR A 249 -9.46 8.72 -5.50
N ILE A 250 -10.15 7.69 -4.96
CA ILE A 250 -10.58 6.53 -5.76
C ILE A 250 -11.46 6.93 -6.97
N PRO A 251 -12.45 7.85 -6.84
CA PRO A 251 -13.26 8.29 -7.98
C PRO A 251 -12.47 8.91 -9.14
N GLN A 252 -11.32 9.52 -8.85
CA GLN A 252 -10.47 10.09 -9.91
C GLN A 252 -9.94 9.05 -10.89
N LEU A 253 -9.84 7.78 -10.50
CA LEU A 253 -9.39 6.69 -11.35
C LEU A 253 -10.46 6.25 -12.37
N GLY A 254 -11.75 6.42 -12.06
CA GLY A 254 -12.84 6.01 -12.91
C GLY A 254 -13.09 4.49 -12.97
N CYS A 255 -12.40 3.70 -12.17
CA CYS A 255 -12.49 2.24 -12.13
C CYS A 255 -13.85 1.74 -11.58
N ASP A 256 -14.12 0.46 -11.75
CA ASP A 256 -15.36 -0.18 -11.30
C ASP A 256 -15.19 -0.90 -9.96
N TYR A 257 -13.98 -1.39 -9.72
CA TYR A 257 -13.56 -2.08 -8.49
C TYR A 257 -12.17 -1.61 -8.08
N TYR A 258 -11.96 -1.50 -6.79
CA TYR A 258 -10.66 -1.09 -6.23
C TYR A 258 -10.34 -1.87 -4.97
N GLY A 259 -9.14 -2.43 -4.89
CA GLY A 259 -8.64 -3.10 -3.70
C GLY A 259 -7.32 -2.51 -3.25
N THR A 260 -7.14 -2.30 -1.94
CA THR A 260 -5.87 -1.80 -1.41
C THR A 260 -5.53 -2.36 -0.03
N SER A 261 -4.25 -2.27 0.33
CA SER A 261 -3.71 -2.60 1.66
C SER A 261 -3.37 -1.31 2.42
N LEU A 262 -4.13 -1.02 3.47
CA LEU A 262 -3.97 0.21 4.25
C LEU A 262 -2.68 0.20 5.10
N HIS A 263 -2.14 -0.99 5.39
CA HIS A 263 -0.90 -1.16 6.15
C HIS A 263 0.39 -0.90 5.35
N LYS A 264 0.29 -0.52 4.06
CA LYS A 264 1.44 -0.13 3.24
C LYS A 264 1.68 1.38 3.40
N TRP A 265 1.29 2.17 2.42
CA TRP A 265 1.63 3.59 2.37
C TRP A 265 0.79 4.49 3.28
N LEU A 266 -0.42 4.09 3.68
CA LEU A 266 -1.16 4.79 4.73
C LEU A 266 -0.53 4.59 6.12
N GLY A 267 0.18 3.46 6.33
CA GLY A 267 0.78 3.14 7.63
C GLY A 267 -0.25 2.74 8.69
N ALA A 268 -1.40 2.19 8.28
CA ALA A 268 -2.36 1.58 9.21
C ALA A 268 -1.80 0.25 9.76
N PRO A 269 -2.36 -0.32 10.82
CA PRO A 269 -1.88 -1.59 11.36
C PRO A 269 -1.89 -2.73 10.34
N LEU A 270 -0.93 -3.66 10.46
CA LEU A 270 -0.87 -4.86 9.62
C LEU A 270 -2.19 -5.63 9.66
N GLY A 271 -2.62 -6.13 8.51
CA GLY A 271 -3.90 -6.84 8.37
C GLY A 271 -5.09 -5.90 8.21
N THR A 272 -4.89 -4.70 7.66
CA THR A 272 -5.95 -3.76 7.27
C THR A 272 -5.89 -3.48 5.78
N GLY A 273 -7.05 -3.45 5.14
CA GLY A 273 -7.26 -3.19 3.72
C GLY A 273 -8.64 -2.65 3.43
N LEU A 274 -8.87 -2.32 2.17
CA LEU A 274 -10.13 -1.77 1.68
C LEU A 274 -10.53 -2.48 0.39
N LEU A 275 -11.81 -2.84 0.30
CA LEU A 275 -12.49 -3.17 -0.95
C LEU A 275 -13.53 -2.10 -1.23
N TRP A 276 -13.43 -1.46 -2.40
CA TRP A 276 -14.44 -0.55 -2.94
C TRP A 276 -14.95 -1.06 -4.29
N MET A 277 -16.23 -0.83 -4.57
CA MET A 277 -16.80 -1.04 -5.90
C MET A 277 -17.97 -0.09 -6.12
N LYS A 278 -18.23 0.26 -7.37
CA LYS A 278 -19.40 1.05 -7.74
C LYS A 278 -20.69 0.37 -7.23
N ARG A 279 -21.63 1.16 -6.76
CA ARG A 279 -22.90 0.69 -6.17
C ARG A 279 -23.65 -0.30 -7.06
N GLU A 280 -23.72 -0.01 -8.37
CA GLU A 280 -24.40 -0.86 -9.36
C GLU A 280 -23.77 -2.25 -9.52
N HIS A 281 -22.52 -2.42 -9.09
CA HIS A 281 -21.82 -3.70 -9.19
C HIS A 281 -21.96 -4.58 -7.95
N ILE A 282 -22.33 -4.01 -6.79
CA ILE A 282 -22.39 -4.76 -5.53
C ILE A 282 -23.28 -5.99 -5.65
N ALA A 283 -24.48 -5.83 -6.20
CA ALA A 283 -25.46 -6.92 -6.23
C ALA A 283 -25.02 -8.14 -7.07
N LYS A 284 -24.23 -7.92 -8.13
CA LYS A 284 -23.82 -8.98 -9.06
C LYS A 284 -22.58 -9.76 -8.64
N VAL A 285 -21.79 -9.24 -7.67
CA VAL A 285 -20.54 -9.88 -7.23
C VAL A 285 -20.82 -10.79 -6.02
N TRP A 286 -20.42 -12.05 -6.10
CA TRP A 286 -20.53 -13.01 -5.00
C TRP A 286 -19.44 -12.79 -3.96
N PRO A 287 -19.76 -12.81 -2.65
CA PRO A 287 -18.73 -12.74 -1.61
C PRO A 287 -17.99 -14.09 -1.48
N LEU A 288 -16.75 -14.05 -0.95
CA LEU A 288 -15.97 -15.27 -0.65
C LEU A 288 -16.62 -16.12 0.46
N PHE A 289 -17.28 -15.47 1.42
CA PHE A 289 -17.93 -16.12 2.56
C PHE A 289 -19.42 -15.81 2.54
N GLY A 290 -20.25 -16.83 2.67
CA GLY A 290 -21.70 -16.67 2.72
C GLY A 290 -22.15 -15.93 3.99
N ASP A 291 -23.00 -14.92 3.83
CA ASP A 291 -23.70 -14.25 4.94
C ASP A 291 -25.18 -14.03 4.58
N HIS A 292 -26.05 -14.77 5.24
CA HIS A 292 -27.50 -14.68 5.03
C HIS A 292 -28.13 -13.39 5.61
N ARG A 293 -27.36 -12.59 6.34
CA ARG A 293 -27.83 -11.35 6.99
C ARG A 293 -27.73 -10.14 6.08
N ALA A 294 -26.81 -10.17 5.12
CA ALA A 294 -26.61 -9.10 4.16
C ALA A 294 -27.48 -9.36 2.91
N GLN A 295 -28.08 -8.30 2.37
CA GLN A 295 -28.76 -8.35 1.07
C GLN A 295 -27.75 -8.31 -0.08
N ASP A 296 -28.14 -8.73 -1.27
CA ASP A 296 -27.25 -8.77 -2.44
C ASP A 296 -26.60 -7.41 -2.74
N GLY A 297 -27.36 -6.32 -2.63
CA GLY A 297 -26.89 -4.96 -2.85
C GLY A 297 -26.14 -4.32 -1.66
N ASP A 298 -25.93 -5.03 -0.57
CA ASP A 298 -25.25 -4.52 0.61
C ASP A 298 -23.76 -4.89 0.55
N ILE A 299 -22.88 -3.89 0.53
CA ILE A 299 -21.41 -4.06 0.53
C ILE A 299 -20.93 -4.84 1.77
N GLN A 300 -21.73 -4.87 2.86
CA GLN A 300 -21.36 -5.57 4.09
C GLN A 300 -21.29 -7.10 3.91
N LYS A 301 -21.88 -7.66 2.84
CA LYS A 301 -21.70 -9.08 2.52
C LYS A 301 -20.22 -9.47 2.35
N PHE A 302 -19.36 -8.54 1.91
CA PHE A 302 -17.92 -8.75 1.78
C PHE A 302 -17.14 -8.54 3.09
N HIS A 303 -17.78 -7.94 4.10
CA HIS A 303 -17.17 -7.77 5.42
C HIS A 303 -17.15 -9.07 6.24
N HIS A 304 -17.99 -10.02 5.90
CA HIS A 304 -18.18 -11.21 6.74
C HIS A 304 -17.01 -12.19 6.62
N ILE A 305 -16.20 -12.27 7.68
CA ILE A 305 -15.14 -13.27 7.89
C ILE A 305 -15.25 -13.95 9.27
N GLY A 306 -16.41 -13.81 9.95
CA GLY A 306 -16.57 -14.17 11.34
C GLY A 306 -16.14 -13.06 12.30
N THR A 307 -15.35 -13.38 13.32
CA THR A 307 -14.88 -12.36 14.28
C THR A 307 -13.75 -11.53 13.70
N HIS A 308 -13.95 -10.22 13.66
CA HIS A 308 -12.96 -9.24 13.21
C HIS A 308 -12.01 -8.76 14.32
N PRO A 309 -10.78 -8.38 14.00
CA PRO A 309 -9.84 -7.76 14.95
C PRO A 309 -10.15 -6.27 15.14
N GLN A 310 -11.30 -5.93 15.73
CA GLN A 310 -11.84 -4.57 15.81
C GLN A 310 -10.87 -3.53 16.40
N GLY A 311 -9.99 -3.93 17.32
CA GLY A 311 -8.96 -3.03 17.87
C GLY A 311 -7.94 -2.57 16.84
N THR A 312 -7.68 -3.42 15.84
CA THR A 312 -6.84 -3.13 14.68
C THR A 312 -7.55 -2.20 13.71
N ASP A 313 -8.80 -2.51 13.36
CA ASP A 313 -9.61 -1.73 12.42
C ASP A 313 -9.80 -0.29 12.91
N GLN A 314 -10.07 -0.09 14.21
CA GLN A 314 -10.29 1.24 14.78
C GLN A 314 -9.04 2.15 14.67
N ALA A 315 -7.84 1.59 14.70
CA ALA A 315 -6.60 2.37 14.60
C ALA A 315 -6.32 2.89 13.16
N ILE A 316 -7.11 2.48 12.16
CA ILE A 316 -7.06 3.05 10.79
C ILE A 316 -7.34 4.57 10.85
N VAL A 317 -8.25 5.02 11.73
CA VAL A 317 -8.57 6.44 11.90
C VAL A 317 -7.34 7.25 12.32
N ASP A 318 -6.49 6.68 13.18
CA ASP A 318 -5.27 7.35 13.64
C ASP A 318 -4.20 7.41 12.53
N ALA A 319 -4.14 6.39 11.66
CA ALA A 319 -3.30 6.42 10.47
C ALA A 319 -3.76 7.48 9.46
N ILE A 320 -5.08 7.62 9.24
CA ILE A 320 -5.64 8.69 8.39
C ILE A 320 -5.27 10.06 8.94
N ARG A 321 -5.50 10.31 10.24
CA ARG A 321 -5.14 11.59 10.90
C ARG A 321 -3.65 11.90 10.78
N PHE A 322 -2.79 10.89 10.92
CA PHE A 322 -1.36 11.06 10.75
C PHE A 322 -0.99 11.43 9.31
N HIS A 323 -1.58 10.76 8.33
CA HIS A 323 -1.39 11.08 6.92
C HIS A 323 -1.88 12.50 6.57
N GLU A 324 -3.08 12.87 7.04
CA GLU A 324 -3.64 14.22 6.86
C GLU A 324 -2.77 15.31 7.50
N ALA A 325 -2.14 15.03 8.65
CA ALA A 325 -1.22 15.96 9.31
C ALA A 325 0.05 16.22 8.46
N ILE A 326 0.51 15.23 7.70
CA ILE A 326 1.58 15.43 6.71
C ILE A 326 1.05 16.21 5.49
N GLY A 327 -0.12 15.81 5.00
CA GLY A 327 -0.72 16.23 3.73
C GLY A 327 -0.31 15.34 2.57
N GLY A 328 -1.30 14.88 1.76
CA GLY A 328 -1.10 13.95 0.65
C GLY A 328 -0.05 14.42 -0.34
N ALA A 329 -0.23 15.62 -0.87
CA ALA A 329 0.70 16.21 -1.85
C ALA A 329 2.13 16.39 -1.29
N ARG A 330 2.30 16.77 -0.02
CA ARG A 330 3.62 16.90 0.62
C ARG A 330 4.30 15.53 0.74
N LYS A 331 3.52 14.52 1.12
CA LYS A 331 4.01 13.15 1.24
C LYS A 331 4.44 12.60 -0.11
N GLU A 332 3.64 12.75 -1.15
CA GLU A 332 3.97 12.32 -2.51
C GLU A 332 5.25 12.97 -3.01
N GLU A 333 5.37 14.29 -2.89
CA GLU A 333 6.57 15.01 -3.31
C GLU A 333 7.82 14.60 -2.51
N ARG A 334 7.69 14.34 -1.20
CA ARG A 334 8.80 13.78 -0.40
C ARG A 334 9.21 12.40 -0.89
N LEU A 335 8.27 11.53 -1.12
CA LEU A 335 8.52 10.16 -1.58
C LEU A 335 9.22 10.16 -2.95
N ARG A 336 8.76 11.01 -3.87
CA ARG A 336 9.40 11.22 -5.18
C ARG A 336 10.80 11.81 -5.04
N TYR A 337 10.97 12.80 -4.17
CA TYR A 337 12.28 13.38 -3.87
C TYR A 337 13.26 12.34 -3.34
N LEU A 338 12.87 11.50 -2.38
CA LEU A 338 13.73 10.44 -1.84
C LEU A 338 14.19 9.46 -2.93
N LYS A 339 13.29 9.04 -3.82
CA LYS A 339 13.64 8.19 -4.97
C LYS A 339 14.62 8.91 -5.89
N ASN A 340 14.31 10.13 -6.31
CA ASN A 340 15.15 10.89 -7.25
C ASN A 340 16.54 11.17 -6.66
N TYR A 341 16.62 11.47 -5.35
CA TYR A 341 17.86 11.79 -4.66
C TYR A 341 18.94 10.71 -4.82
N TRP A 342 18.61 9.45 -4.67
CA TRP A 342 19.58 8.37 -4.86
C TRP A 342 19.74 7.97 -6.33
N VAL A 343 18.67 7.99 -7.12
CA VAL A 343 18.70 7.63 -8.55
C VAL A 343 19.65 8.58 -9.32
N GLU A 344 19.52 9.89 -9.11
CA GLU A 344 20.36 10.90 -9.76
C GLU A 344 21.87 10.73 -9.49
N GLN A 345 22.22 10.10 -8.36
CA GLN A 345 23.62 9.86 -7.98
C GLN A 345 24.22 8.59 -8.57
N VAL A 346 23.39 7.69 -9.12
CA VAL A 346 23.86 6.41 -9.67
C VAL A 346 23.47 6.19 -11.12
N ILE A 347 22.60 6.98 -11.72
CA ILE A 347 22.10 6.76 -13.08
C ILE A 347 23.18 6.77 -14.15
N ASP A 348 24.25 7.54 -13.94
CA ASP A 348 25.40 7.62 -14.84
C ASP A 348 26.57 6.72 -14.39
N VAL A 349 26.40 5.91 -13.36
CA VAL A 349 27.43 4.97 -12.91
C VAL A 349 27.46 3.76 -13.84
N ALA A 350 28.63 3.49 -14.42
CA ALA A 350 28.80 2.36 -15.33
C ALA A 350 28.42 1.05 -14.63
N GLY A 351 27.60 0.23 -15.27
CA GLY A 351 27.13 -1.05 -14.75
C GLY A 351 25.92 -0.96 -13.82
N VAL A 352 25.42 0.24 -13.47
CA VAL A 352 24.17 0.41 -12.71
C VAL A 352 23.01 0.76 -13.65
N HIS A 353 21.92 0.01 -13.55
CA HIS A 353 20.75 0.17 -14.41
C HIS A 353 19.50 0.45 -13.59
N ILE A 354 18.78 1.51 -13.92
CA ILE A 354 17.49 1.85 -13.30
C ILE A 354 16.37 1.36 -14.20
N ASN A 355 15.60 0.39 -13.70
CA ASN A 355 14.48 -0.25 -14.40
C ASN A 355 13.11 0.39 -14.03
N THR A 356 13.11 1.69 -13.73
CA THR A 356 11.94 2.46 -13.32
C THR A 356 11.81 3.69 -14.20
N PRO A 357 10.63 3.99 -14.76
CA PRO A 357 10.41 5.25 -15.47
C PRO A 357 10.60 6.44 -14.53
N LEU A 358 11.32 7.47 -14.97
CA LEU A 358 11.75 8.59 -14.12
C LEU A 358 10.89 9.84 -14.21
N GLY A 359 9.92 9.89 -15.13
CA GLY A 359 8.96 10.99 -15.25
C GLY A 359 8.15 11.21 -13.96
N ASP A 360 7.86 12.46 -13.64
CA ASP A 360 7.16 12.83 -12.38
C ASP A 360 5.81 12.09 -12.21
N GLU A 361 5.07 11.86 -13.30
CA GLU A 361 3.79 11.13 -13.28
C GLU A 361 3.94 9.62 -13.50
N GLN A 362 5.15 9.13 -13.76
CA GLN A 362 5.41 7.75 -14.13
C GLN A 362 5.89 6.87 -12.96
N SER A 363 6.37 7.48 -11.87
CA SER A 363 6.80 6.76 -10.67
C SER A 363 6.83 7.68 -9.45
N CYS A 364 6.88 7.08 -8.25
CA CYS A 364 7.00 7.82 -6.99
C CYS A 364 8.14 7.25 -6.11
N ALA A 365 7.87 6.66 -4.93
CA ALA A 365 8.93 6.20 -4.03
C ALA A 365 9.65 4.94 -4.50
N ILE A 366 8.95 4.03 -5.16
CA ILE A 366 9.50 2.73 -5.55
C ILE A 366 10.38 2.88 -6.78
N ALA A 367 11.57 2.28 -6.74
CA ALA A 367 12.40 2.08 -7.91
C ALA A 367 13.06 0.70 -7.90
N ASN A 368 13.43 0.23 -9.10
CA ASN A 368 14.14 -1.01 -9.33
C ASN A 368 15.53 -0.70 -9.88
N VAL A 369 16.54 -1.32 -9.32
CA VAL A 369 17.95 -1.15 -9.71
C VAL A 369 18.61 -2.51 -9.90
N LEU A 370 19.45 -2.62 -10.93
CA LEU A 370 20.29 -3.78 -11.21
C LEU A 370 21.73 -3.33 -11.35
N VAL A 371 22.67 -4.19 -10.98
CA VAL A 371 24.11 -3.99 -11.18
C VAL A 371 24.64 -5.10 -12.08
N ASP A 372 25.45 -4.74 -13.09
CA ASP A 372 26.04 -5.70 -14.03
C ASP A 372 26.86 -6.76 -13.30
N GLY A 373 26.70 -8.01 -13.74
CA GLY A 373 27.42 -9.15 -13.18
C GLY A 373 26.84 -9.70 -11.88
N MET A 374 25.79 -9.10 -11.35
CA MET A 374 25.06 -9.60 -10.17
C MET A 374 23.64 -10.02 -10.51
N THR A 375 23.19 -11.10 -9.91
CA THR A 375 21.75 -11.41 -9.86
C THR A 375 21.05 -10.47 -8.85
N PRO A 376 19.73 -10.27 -8.96
CA PRO A 376 18.98 -9.49 -7.95
C PRO A 376 19.19 -9.97 -6.51
N ALA A 377 19.31 -11.29 -6.29
CA ALA A 377 19.56 -11.85 -4.97
C ALA A 377 20.97 -11.51 -4.45
N GLU A 378 22.00 -11.66 -5.29
CA GLU A 378 23.38 -11.31 -4.92
C GLU A 378 23.52 -9.82 -4.58
N LEU A 379 22.83 -8.93 -5.32
CA LEU A 379 22.81 -7.49 -5.01
C LEU A 379 22.18 -7.23 -3.64
N VAL A 380 21.02 -7.83 -3.35
CA VAL A 380 20.34 -7.65 -2.06
C VAL A 380 21.18 -8.19 -0.91
N ASP A 381 21.81 -9.35 -1.09
CA ASP A 381 22.70 -9.96 -0.08
C ASP A 381 23.93 -9.07 0.15
N ALA A 382 24.55 -8.54 -0.90
CA ALA A 382 25.69 -7.61 -0.78
C ALA A 382 25.30 -6.33 -0.01
N LEU A 383 24.17 -5.71 -0.34
CA LEU A 383 23.65 -4.53 0.37
C LEU A 383 23.41 -4.82 1.85
N TRP A 384 22.87 -6.00 2.16
CA TRP A 384 22.65 -6.42 3.55
C TRP A 384 23.95 -6.69 4.30
N ASP A 385 24.83 -7.50 3.73
CA ASP A 385 26.04 -7.97 4.43
C ASP A 385 27.04 -6.86 4.68
N GLN A 386 27.21 -5.97 3.70
CA GLN A 386 28.25 -4.94 3.74
C GLN A 386 27.75 -3.61 4.33
N HIS A 387 26.48 -3.26 4.08
CA HIS A 387 25.92 -1.94 4.45
C HIS A 387 24.76 -1.99 5.40
N ARG A 388 24.26 -3.20 5.78
CA ARG A 388 23.05 -3.38 6.60
C ARG A 388 21.82 -2.69 6.01
N ILE A 389 21.70 -2.70 4.70
CA ILE A 389 20.54 -2.17 3.97
C ILE A 389 19.57 -3.31 3.68
N PHE A 390 18.36 -3.22 4.23
CA PHE A 390 17.29 -4.16 3.96
C PHE A 390 16.46 -3.72 2.75
N THR A 391 16.43 -4.54 1.73
CA THR A 391 15.63 -4.42 0.53
C THR A 391 15.27 -5.81 0.00
N VAL A 392 14.60 -5.94 -1.13
CA VAL A 392 14.16 -7.24 -1.67
C VAL A 392 14.54 -7.41 -3.13
N ALA A 393 14.94 -8.62 -3.46
CA ALA A 393 15.10 -9.05 -4.85
C ALA A 393 13.71 -9.23 -5.49
N VAL A 394 13.54 -8.62 -6.65
CA VAL A 394 12.38 -8.81 -7.52
C VAL A 394 12.88 -9.14 -8.93
N GLU A 395 11.96 -9.41 -9.87
CA GLU A 395 12.38 -9.59 -11.25
C GLU A 395 13.27 -8.44 -11.73
N GLN A 396 14.39 -8.77 -12.34
CA GLN A 396 15.34 -7.86 -12.98
C GLN A 396 15.95 -6.79 -12.04
N GLY A 397 16.01 -7.00 -10.73
CA GLY A 397 16.75 -6.08 -9.86
C GLY A 397 16.38 -6.14 -8.39
N ALA A 398 16.97 -5.23 -7.62
CA ALA A 398 16.59 -4.94 -6.25
C ALA A 398 15.53 -3.83 -6.24
N ARG A 399 14.46 -4.01 -5.46
CA ARG A 399 13.44 -2.99 -5.26
C ARG A 399 13.79 -2.12 -4.07
N ILE A 400 13.98 -0.83 -4.34
CA ILE A 400 14.23 0.19 -3.32
C ILE A 400 12.93 0.97 -3.10
N ALA A 401 12.45 0.98 -1.86
CA ALA A 401 11.17 1.58 -1.48
C ALA A 401 11.30 2.38 -0.16
N PRO A 402 11.98 3.55 -0.16
CA PRO A 402 12.04 4.44 1.00
C PRO A 402 10.65 4.97 1.36
N ASN A 403 10.49 5.44 2.60
CA ASN A 403 9.26 6.08 3.06
C ASN A 403 9.60 7.40 3.77
N VAL A 404 8.59 8.13 4.22
CA VAL A 404 8.73 9.46 4.86
C VAL A 404 9.65 9.47 6.09
N PHE A 405 9.89 8.33 6.70
CA PHE A 405 10.83 8.17 7.80
C PHE A 405 12.28 7.89 7.36
N SER A 406 12.53 7.61 6.07
CA SER A 406 13.88 7.42 5.54
C SER A 406 14.65 8.74 5.51
N ARG A 407 15.92 8.68 5.86
CA ARG A 407 16.84 9.83 5.91
C ARG A 407 17.68 9.88 4.64
N LEU A 408 18.20 11.05 4.29
CA LEU A 408 19.13 11.15 3.17
C LEU A 408 20.41 10.34 3.42
N SER A 409 20.89 10.27 4.68
CA SER A 409 22.01 9.41 5.05
C SER A 409 21.81 7.93 4.77
N ASP A 410 20.54 7.44 4.84
CA ASP A 410 20.21 6.06 4.49
C ASP A 410 20.35 5.83 2.97
N LEU A 411 20.00 6.84 2.19
CA LEU A 411 20.12 6.83 0.73
C LEU A 411 21.58 7.05 0.29
N ASP A 412 22.37 7.84 1.03
CA ASP A 412 23.82 7.97 0.79
C ASP A 412 24.52 6.62 0.99
N ALA A 413 24.13 5.87 2.03
CA ALA A 413 24.63 4.51 2.24
C ALA A 413 24.26 3.57 1.08
N LEU A 414 23.01 3.65 0.57
CA LEU A 414 22.58 2.90 -0.62
C LEU A 414 23.43 3.25 -1.84
N VAL A 415 23.63 4.55 -2.09
CA VAL A 415 24.48 5.03 -3.22
C VAL A 415 25.90 4.49 -3.10
N GLY A 416 26.48 4.48 -1.89
CA GLY A 416 27.78 3.85 -1.64
C GLY A 416 27.75 2.37 -2.00
N GLY A 417 26.79 1.62 -1.45
CA GLY A 417 26.68 0.19 -1.71
C GLY A 417 26.46 -0.18 -3.18
N LEU A 418 25.73 0.64 -3.95
CA LEU A 418 25.54 0.43 -5.39
C LEU A 418 26.81 0.76 -6.23
N LYS A 419 27.68 1.63 -5.74
CA LYS A 419 28.95 1.97 -6.40
C LYS A 419 30.06 0.98 -6.06
N ASP A 420 29.96 0.31 -4.93
CA ASP A 420 30.93 -0.68 -4.47
C ASP A 420 30.62 -2.09 -5.00
N ALA A 421 29.37 -2.32 -5.45
CA ALA A 421 28.91 -3.59 -6.02
C ALA A 421 29.34 -3.78 -7.48
#